data_3f0340348519c145c7adbf538a2e6230
#
_entry.id   3f0340348519c145c7adbf538a2e6230
#
_cell.length_a   1.000
_cell.length_b   1.000
_cell.length_c   1.000
_cell.angle_alpha   90.00
_cell.angle_beta   90.00
_cell.angle_gamma   90.00
#
_symmetry.space_group_name_H-M   'P 1'
#
loop_
_entity.id
_entity.type
_entity.pdbx_description
1 polymer ?
#
loop_
_entity_poly.entity_id
_entity_poly.type
_entity_poly.pdbx_seq_one_letter_code
_entity_poly.pdbx_strand_id
1 'polypeptide(L)'
;MKRILVIEDQPRMLKNIALILEMEGYEVIRAENGRAGLERIRIRLPDLVICDVMMPELDGRGVLQALRGEPGTATLPFIFLTANGDQSDIRQGMNLGADDYLTKPVSRADLLAAVTTRLARRLAHQSEIEAVQAGGGFLPDFSSPAPLLSLGLTAREAEVLLWVAQGKANSDVGQVLGMAEKTVKKHLGSIFDKLGVENRSAASLLALEKLSGGHS
;
A
#
# COMPACT_ATOMS: atom_id res chain seq x y z
N MET A 1 18.39 -8.87 -3.76
CA MET A 1 18.08 -8.97 -2.33
C MET A 1 16.95 -7.98 -2.04
N LYS A 2 15.85 -8.38 -1.43
CA LYS A 2 14.72 -7.48 -1.13
C LYS A 2 15.05 -6.61 0.08
N ARG A 3 14.65 -5.36 0.02
CA ARG A 3 14.98 -4.32 0.99
C ARG A 3 13.75 -3.94 1.80
N ILE A 4 13.85 -3.99 3.12
CA ILE A 4 12.76 -3.68 4.04
C ILE A 4 13.18 -2.51 4.92
N LEU A 5 12.35 -1.46 4.98
CA LEU A 5 12.54 -0.37 5.93
C LEU A 5 11.71 -0.68 7.18
N VAL A 6 12.36 -0.63 8.33
CA VAL A 6 11.71 -0.74 9.65
C VAL A 6 11.81 0.61 10.36
N ILE A 7 10.66 1.17 10.74
CA ILE A 7 10.52 2.44 11.46
C ILE A 7 9.90 2.15 12.82
N GLU A 8 10.66 2.33 13.89
CA GLU A 8 10.25 2.00 15.25
C GLU A 8 11.07 2.84 16.23
N ASP A 9 10.41 3.56 17.14
CA ASP A 9 11.08 4.46 18.09
C ASP A 9 11.71 3.73 19.28
N GLN A 10 11.33 2.48 19.54
CA GLN A 10 11.92 1.66 20.60
C GLN A 10 13.15 0.89 20.08
N PRO A 11 14.39 1.24 20.50
CA PRO A 11 15.63 0.67 19.91
C PRO A 11 15.73 -0.85 20.04
N ARG A 12 15.20 -1.41 21.14
CA ARG A 12 15.21 -2.87 21.36
C ARG A 12 14.31 -3.59 20.37
N MET A 13 13.12 -3.04 20.11
CA MET A 13 12.16 -3.62 19.16
C MET A 13 12.66 -3.46 17.73
N LEU A 14 13.14 -2.27 17.36
CA LEU A 14 13.77 -2.02 16.05
C LEU A 14 14.88 -3.03 15.78
N LYS A 15 15.78 -3.25 16.74
CA LYS A 15 16.88 -4.22 16.63
C LYS A 15 16.37 -5.65 16.46
N ASN A 16 15.35 -6.06 17.23
CA ASN A 16 14.82 -7.41 17.18
C ASN A 16 14.14 -7.70 15.84
N ILE A 17 13.29 -6.80 15.37
CA ILE A 17 12.61 -6.95 14.06
C ILE A 17 13.65 -6.99 12.93
N ALA A 18 14.62 -6.08 12.96
CA ALA A 18 15.68 -6.06 11.98
C ALA A 18 16.48 -7.36 11.96
N LEU A 19 16.86 -7.89 13.12
CA LEU A 19 17.61 -9.15 13.22
C LEU A 19 16.83 -10.33 12.64
N ILE A 20 15.52 -10.44 12.94
CA ILE A 20 14.67 -11.49 12.39
C ILE A 20 14.68 -11.45 10.85
N LEU A 21 14.52 -10.26 10.28
CA LEU A 21 14.47 -10.06 8.83
C LEU A 21 15.84 -10.31 8.17
N GLU A 22 16.93 -9.86 8.80
CA GLU A 22 18.30 -10.08 8.32
C GLU A 22 18.65 -11.59 8.29
N MET A 23 18.22 -12.34 9.30
CA MET A 23 18.39 -13.82 9.35
C MET A 23 17.66 -14.56 8.22
N GLU A 24 16.60 -13.96 7.67
CA GLU A 24 15.85 -14.48 6.51
C GLU A 24 16.40 -13.95 5.16
N GLY A 25 17.53 -13.25 5.20
CA GLY A 25 18.21 -12.79 3.99
C GLY A 25 17.66 -11.50 3.39
N TYR A 26 16.89 -10.71 4.15
CA TYR A 26 16.49 -9.36 3.73
C TYR A 26 17.57 -8.33 4.05
N GLU A 27 17.70 -7.32 3.21
CA GLU A 27 18.45 -6.10 3.54
C GLU A 27 17.56 -5.18 4.36
N VAL A 28 17.97 -4.82 5.58
CA VAL A 28 17.14 -4.00 6.47
C VAL A 28 17.69 -2.59 6.60
N ILE A 29 16.85 -1.61 6.24
CA ILE A 29 17.06 -0.20 6.54
C ILE A 29 16.34 0.09 7.87
N ARG A 30 17.01 0.79 8.80
CA ARG A 30 16.47 1.13 10.11
C ARG A 30 16.24 2.62 10.24
N ALA A 31 15.12 2.99 10.86
CA ALA A 31 14.81 4.38 11.21
C ALA A 31 14.15 4.42 12.61
N GLU A 32 14.53 5.39 13.42
CA GLU A 32 14.09 5.51 14.81
C GLU A 32 12.87 6.43 14.99
N ASN A 33 12.39 7.04 13.91
CA ASN A 33 11.19 7.87 13.87
C ASN A 33 10.68 8.05 12.44
N GLY A 34 9.47 8.59 12.31
CA GLY A 34 8.83 8.77 11.01
C GLY A 34 9.57 9.68 10.05
N ARG A 35 10.22 10.75 10.54
CA ARG A 35 11.00 11.68 9.70
C ARG A 35 12.22 10.98 9.11
N ALA A 36 13.00 10.31 9.96
CA ALA A 36 14.14 9.52 9.50
C ALA A 36 13.71 8.44 8.51
N GLY A 37 12.54 7.82 8.70
CA GLY A 37 11.95 6.86 7.77
C GLY A 37 11.71 7.46 6.40
N LEU A 38 11.07 8.61 6.31
CA LEU A 38 10.82 9.30 5.03
C LEU A 38 12.12 9.72 4.34
N GLU A 39 13.14 10.18 5.08
CA GLU A 39 14.45 10.50 4.52
C GLU A 39 15.14 9.25 3.93
N ARG A 40 15.08 8.11 4.64
CA ARG A 40 15.63 6.85 4.12
C ARG A 40 14.97 6.41 2.82
N ILE A 41 13.64 6.56 2.72
CA ILE A 41 12.89 6.22 1.50
C ILE A 41 13.33 7.08 0.32
N ARG A 42 13.55 8.38 0.52
CA ARG A 42 14.02 9.29 -0.53
C ARG A 42 15.44 8.94 -1.03
N ILE A 43 16.32 8.54 -0.12
CA ILE A 43 17.69 8.15 -0.47
C ILE A 43 17.71 6.81 -1.20
N ARG A 44 16.93 5.85 -0.71
CA ARG A 44 16.94 4.49 -1.22
C ARG A 44 15.57 3.83 -1.01
N LEU A 45 14.81 3.75 -2.09
CA LEU A 45 13.46 3.18 -2.09
C LEU A 45 13.47 1.71 -1.61
N PRO A 46 12.74 1.35 -0.53
CA PRO A 46 12.61 -0.03 -0.09
C PRO A 46 11.58 -0.79 -0.92
N ASP A 47 11.57 -2.11 -0.77
CA ASP A 47 10.53 -2.99 -1.36
C ASP A 47 9.29 -3.08 -0.48
N LEU A 48 9.43 -2.82 0.84
CA LEU A 48 8.36 -2.86 1.84
C LEU A 48 8.74 -1.98 3.04
N VAL A 49 7.74 -1.37 3.66
CA VAL A 49 7.88 -0.60 4.90
C VAL A 49 7.12 -1.30 6.02
N ILE A 50 7.78 -1.44 7.19
CA ILE A 50 7.16 -1.83 8.46
C ILE A 50 7.30 -0.63 9.39
N CYS A 51 6.20 -0.14 9.94
CA CYS A 51 6.20 1.10 10.70
C CYS A 51 5.33 0.99 11.96
N ASP A 52 5.87 1.42 13.10
CA ASP A 52 5.05 1.61 14.30
C ASP A 52 3.98 2.68 14.03
N VAL A 53 2.77 2.44 14.52
CA VAL A 53 1.67 3.42 14.46
C VAL A 53 1.98 4.60 15.37
N MET A 54 2.44 4.33 16.60
CA MET A 54 2.57 5.33 17.66
C MET A 54 4.04 5.72 17.87
N MET A 55 4.44 6.83 17.25
CA MET A 55 5.79 7.39 17.40
C MET A 55 5.71 8.91 17.69
N PRO A 56 6.70 9.48 18.39
CA PRO A 56 6.79 10.93 18.59
C PRO A 56 6.96 11.68 17.26
N GLU A 57 6.60 12.96 17.24
CA GLU A 57 6.74 13.92 16.15
C GLU A 57 5.93 13.57 14.90
N LEU A 58 6.24 12.49 14.22
CA LEU A 58 5.54 11.99 13.04
C LEU A 58 5.17 10.52 13.26
N ASP A 59 3.90 10.26 13.48
CA ASP A 59 3.37 8.92 13.68
C ASP A 59 3.35 8.10 12.37
N GLY A 60 3.11 6.80 12.48
CA GLY A 60 3.10 5.92 11.32
C GLY A 60 2.01 6.26 10.31
N ARG A 61 0.88 6.83 10.75
CA ARG A 61 -0.20 7.29 9.86
C ARG A 61 0.25 8.47 9.02
N GLY A 62 0.97 9.41 9.62
CA GLY A 62 1.57 10.54 8.92
C GLY A 62 2.62 10.08 7.90
N VAL A 63 3.44 9.07 8.23
CA VAL A 63 4.37 8.45 7.28
C VAL A 63 3.63 7.85 6.11
N LEU A 64 2.60 7.01 6.35
CA LEU A 64 1.81 6.40 5.28
C LEU A 64 1.12 7.44 4.41
N GLN A 65 0.56 8.49 5.02
CA GLN A 65 -0.09 9.57 4.28
C GLN A 65 0.89 10.29 3.35
N ALA A 66 2.11 10.57 3.82
CA ALA A 66 3.15 11.16 2.99
C ALA A 66 3.50 10.26 1.79
N LEU A 67 3.66 8.96 2.02
CA LEU A 67 3.95 8.00 0.94
C LEU A 67 2.82 7.87 -0.08
N ARG A 68 1.56 7.86 0.38
CA ARG A 68 0.39 7.81 -0.51
C ARG A 68 0.15 9.12 -1.25
N GLY A 69 0.79 10.21 -0.81
CA GLY A 69 0.81 11.53 -1.47
C GLY A 69 1.81 11.67 -2.61
N GLU A 70 2.83 10.79 -2.69
CA GLU A 70 3.88 10.85 -3.71
C GLU A 70 3.73 9.70 -4.73
N PRO A 71 3.65 9.97 -6.05
CA PRO A 71 3.42 8.94 -7.07
C PRO A 71 4.42 7.78 -7.02
N GLY A 72 5.71 8.07 -6.76
CA GLY A 72 6.77 7.06 -6.72
C GLY A 72 6.69 6.09 -5.54
N THR A 73 5.91 6.42 -4.50
CA THR A 73 5.76 5.62 -3.27
C THR A 73 4.32 5.23 -2.98
N ALA A 74 3.36 5.70 -3.78
CA ALA A 74 1.93 5.50 -3.54
C ALA A 74 1.51 4.02 -3.47
N THR A 75 2.22 3.12 -4.15
CA THR A 75 1.97 1.67 -4.17
C THR A 75 2.96 0.86 -3.34
N LEU A 76 3.82 1.54 -2.57
CA LEU A 76 4.80 0.86 -1.72
C LEU A 76 4.10 0.07 -0.62
N PRO A 77 4.32 -1.25 -0.49
CA PRO A 77 3.71 -2.06 0.54
C PRO A 77 4.06 -1.54 1.94
N PHE A 78 3.04 -1.43 2.78
CA PHE A 78 3.15 -0.81 4.10
C PHE A 78 2.42 -1.63 5.15
N ILE A 79 3.18 -2.09 6.15
CA ILE A 79 2.68 -2.87 7.29
C ILE A 79 2.79 -2.03 8.54
N PHE A 80 1.71 -1.87 9.28
CA PHE A 80 1.74 -1.24 10.60
C PHE A 80 2.11 -2.22 11.71
N LEU A 81 2.86 -1.71 12.70
CA LEU A 81 3.00 -2.34 14.02
C LEU A 81 2.12 -1.58 15.01
N THR A 82 1.24 -2.25 15.70
CA THR A 82 0.32 -1.60 16.65
C THR A 82 0.35 -2.27 18.01
N ALA A 83 0.34 -1.48 19.09
CA ALA A 83 0.21 -2.00 20.44
C ALA A 83 -1.24 -2.40 20.79
N ASN A 84 -2.21 -1.87 20.05
CA ASN A 84 -3.63 -2.07 20.31
C ASN A 84 -4.31 -2.68 19.08
N GLY A 85 -4.95 -3.83 19.27
CA GLY A 85 -5.80 -4.46 18.25
C GLY A 85 -7.17 -3.80 18.11
N ASP A 86 -7.32 -2.50 18.43
CA ASP A 86 -8.58 -1.80 18.31
C ASP A 86 -9.02 -1.74 16.83
N GLN A 87 -10.18 -2.34 16.56
CA GLN A 87 -10.75 -2.39 15.21
C GLN A 87 -10.91 -1.01 14.57
N SER A 88 -11.09 0.04 15.38
CA SER A 88 -11.17 1.42 14.89
C SER A 88 -9.85 1.91 14.31
N ASP A 89 -8.73 1.59 14.95
CA ASP A 89 -7.39 1.98 14.51
C ASP A 89 -6.96 1.20 13.26
N ILE A 90 -7.28 -0.08 13.23
CA ILE A 90 -7.07 -0.94 12.06
C ILE A 90 -7.86 -0.41 10.86
N ARG A 91 -9.15 -0.12 11.02
CA ARG A 91 -9.99 0.46 9.96
C ARG A 91 -9.46 1.81 9.45
N GLN A 92 -9.04 2.69 10.34
CA GLN A 92 -8.49 3.99 9.92
C GLN A 92 -7.24 3.84 9.05
N GLY A 93 -6.35 2.95 9.40
CA GLY A 93 -5.13 2.76 8.64
C GLY A 93 -5.36 1.99 7.34
N MET A 94 -6.30 1.02 7.30
CA MET A 94 -6.72 0.38 6.04
C MET A 94 -7.32 1.41 5.08
N ASN A 95 -8.15 2.33 5.58
CA ASN A 95 -8.69 3.45 4.80
C ASN A 95 -7.60 4.44 4.32
N LEU A 96 -6.45 4.50 4.98
CA LEU A 96 -5.28 5.25 4.55
C LEU A 96 -4.46 4.50 3.48
N GLY A 97 -4.77 3.22 3.22
CA GLY A 97 -4.09 2.40 2.24
C GLY A 97 -2.92 1.59 2.80
N ALA A 98 -2.95 1.23 4.09
CA ALA A 98 -2.06 0.21 4.62
C ALA A 98 -2.38 -1.16 4.02
N ASP A 99 -1.36 -1.99 3.88
CA ASP A 99 -1.51 -3.32 3.31
C ASP A 99 -1.72 -4.39 4.38
N ASP A 100 -1.24 -4.14 5.62
CA ASP A 100 -1.36 -5.08 6.74
C ASP A 100 -1.15 -4.43 8.12
N TYR A 101 -1.50 -5.18 9.17
CA TYR A 101 -1.33 -4.83 10.57
C TYR A 101 -0.77 -6.00 11.37
N LEU A 102 0.25 -5.75 12.17
CA LEU A 102 0.81 -6.69 13.12
C LEU A 102 0.68 -6.14 14.53
N THR A 103 0.04 -6.89 15.41
CA THR A 103 -0.12 -6.51 16.82
C THR A 103 1.14 -6.85 17.61
N LYS A 104 1.62 -5.91 18.40
CA LYS A 104 2.74 -6.10 19.33
C LYS A 104 2.26 -6.90 20.58
N PRO A 105 3.01 -7.86 21.09
CA PRO A 105 4.33 -8.30 20.62
C PRO A 105 4.25 -9.15 19.34
N VAL A 106 5.05 -8.81 18.34
CA VAL A 106 5.03 -9.48 17.03
C VAL A 106 5.79 -10.80 17.12
N SER A 107 5.15 -11.90 16.77
CA SER A 107 5.84 -13.18 16.64
C SER A 107 6.70 -13.21 15.36
N ARG A 108 7.80 -14.01 15.38
CA ARG A 108 8.60 -14.23 14.16
C ARG A 108 7.75 -14.77 13.02
N ALA A 109 6.86 -15.70 13.30
CA ALA A 109 6.02 -16.36 12.31
C ALA A 109 5.08 -15.34 11.61
N ASP A 110 4.38 -14.51 12.40
CA ASP A 110 3.45 -13.51 11.87
C ASP A 110 4.18 -12.44 11.04
N LEU A 111 5.35 -11.97 11.56
CA LEU A 111 6.18 -11.00 10.84
C LEU A 111 6.60 -11.53 9.47
N LEU A 112 7.12 -12.74 9.40
CA LEU A 112 7.60 -13.34 8.16
C LEU A 112 6.45 -13.67 7.21
N ALA A 113 5.31 -14.15 7.71
CA ALA A 113 4.12 -14.41 6.92
C ALA A 113 3.60 -13.13 6.25
N ALA A 114 3.46 -12.04 7.01
CA ALA A 114 3.02 -10.75 6.48
C ALA A 114 3.99 -10.21 5.41
N VAL A 115 5.30 -10.19 5.71
CA VAL A 115 6.34 -9.70 4.79
C VAL A 115 6.34 -10.51 3.48
N THR A 116 6.38 -11.84 3.59
CA THR A 116 6.42 -12.73 2.41
C THR A 116 5.19 -12.56 1.54
N THR A 117 4.00 -12.50 2.16
CA THR A 117 2.73 -12.32 1.43
C THR A 117 2.69 -11.00 0.69
N ARG A 118 3.10 -9.91 1.32
CA ARG A 118 3.06 -8.56 0.70
C ARG A 118 4.12 -8.41 -0.40
N LEU A 119 5.32 -8.94 -0.20
CA LEU A 119 6.36 -8.94 -1.24
C LEU A 119 5.97 -9.83 -2.44
N ALA A 120 5.36 -11.00 -2.20
CA ALA A 120 4.90 -11.88 -3.27
C ALA A 120 3.80 -11.22 -4.11
N ARG A 121 2.81 -10.57 -3.48
CA ARG A 121 1.76 -9.83 -4.19
C ARG A 121 2.33 -8.70 -5.05
N ARG A 122 3.32 -7.95 -4.53
CA ARG A 122 3.99 -6.90 -5.32
C ARG A 122 4.70 -7.47 -6.54
N LEU A 123 5.40 -8.59 -6.38
CA LEU A 123 6.09 -9.27 -7.49
C LEU A 123 5.11 -9.78 -8.55
N ALA A 124 4.02 -10.43 -8.12
CA ALA A 124 2.98 -10.89 -9.04
C ALA A 124 2.41 -9.72 -9.85
N HIS A 125 2.05 -8.63 -9.18
CA HIS A 125 1.56 -7.42 -9.84
C HIS A 125 2.58 -6.80 -10.80
N GLN A 126 3.85 -6.78 -10.44
CA GLN A 126 4.92 -6.26 -11.30
C GLN A 126 5.17 -7.20 -12.50
N SER A 127 5.14 -8.51 -12.28
CA SER A 127 5.28 -9.51 -13.36
C SER A 127 4.11 -9.48 -14.33
N GLU A 128 2.88 -9.23 -13.86
CA GLU A 128 1.71 -9.07 -14.72
C GLU A 128 1.81 -7.80 -15.58
N ILE A 129 2.26 -6.68 -15.02
CA ILE A 129 2.52 -5.45 -15.78
C ILE A 129 3.63 -5.69 -16.81
N GLU A 130 4.72 -6.36 -16.45
CA GLU A 130 5.82 -6.69 -17.35
C GLU A 130 5.40 -7.72 -18.43
N ALA A 131 4.61 -8.73 -18.08
CA ALA A 131 4.07 -9.71 -19.01
C ALA A 131 3.11 -9.08 -20.02
N VAL A 132 2.28 -8.13 -19.57
CA VAL A 132 1.41 -7.33 -20.43
C VAL A 132 2.23 -6.44 -21.38
N GLN A 133 3.37 -5.91 -20.92
CA GLN A 133 4.28 -5.11 -21.74
C GLN A 133 5.12 -5.95 -22.73
N ALA A 134 5.52 -7.18 -22.34
CA ALA A 134 6.39 -8.03 -23.15
C ALA A 134 5.65 -8.98 -24.11
N GLY A 135 4.39 -9.30 -23.82
CA GLY A 135 3.64 -10.38 -24.50
C GLY A 135 2.60 -9.94 -25.52
N GLY A 136 2.54 -8.69 -25.96
CA GLY A 136 1.47 -8.23 -26.89
C GLY A 136 0.06 -8.42 -26.32
N GLY A 137 -0.06 -8.65 -25.02
CA GLY A 137 -1.32 -8.76 -24.32
C GLY A 137 -2.00 -7.41 -24.18
N PHE A 138 -3.29 -7.41 -24.15
CA PHE A 138 -4.19 -6.26 -24.01
C PHE A 138 -3.68 -5.28 -22.95
N LEU A 139 -3.20 -4.13 -23.39
CA LEU A 139 -2.86 -3.01 -22.50
C LEU A 139 -4.14 -2.54 -21.82
N PRO A 140 -4.12 -2.26 -20.49
CA PRO A 140 -5.28 -1.70 -19.83
C PRO A 140 -5.71 -0.40 -20.50
N ASP A 141 -6.95 -0.32 -20.92
CA ASP A 141 -7.52 0.89 -21.51
C ASP A 141 -7.99 1.85 -20.40
N PHE A 142 -7.20 2.88 -20.15
CA PHE A 142 -7.51 3.92 -19.19
C PHE A 142 -8.32 5.08 -19.78
N SER A 143 -8.80 4.98 -21.01
CA SER A 143 -9.57 6.05 -21.67
C SER A 143 -10.97 6.23 -21.04
N SER A 144 -11.51 5.19 -20.41
CA SER A 144 -12.86 5.21 -19.85
C SER A 144 -12.97 4.39 -18.56
N PRO A 145 -13.69 4.90 -17.52
CA PRO A 145 -14.03 4.12 -16.34
C PRO A 145 -15.16 3.11 -16.58
N ALA A 146 -15.78 3.07 -17.76
CA ALA A 146 -16.96 2.26 -18.05
C ALA A 146 -16.79 0.76 -17.73
N PRO A 147 -15.66 0.09 -18.02
CA PRO A 147 -15.49 -1.31 -17.65
C PRO A 147 -15.57 -1.56 -16.14
N LEU A 148 -15.15 -0.58 -15.32
CA LEU A 148 -15.15 -0.69 -13.86
C LEU A 148 -16.55 -0.62 -13.24
N LEU A 149 -17.55 -0.13 -13.96
CA LEU A 149 -18.95 -0.12 -13.50
C LEU A 149 -19.49 -1.54 -13.34
N SER A 150 -19.00 -2.50 -14.10
CA SER A 150 -19.37 -3.92 -13.96
C SER A 150 -18.98 -4.52 -12.61
N LEU A 151 -18.11 -3.88 -11.85
CA LEU A 151 -17.72 -4.24 -10.50
C LEU A 151 -18.68 -3.74 -9.40
N GLY A 152 -19.84 -3.20 -9.77
CA GLY A 152 -20.83 -2.65 -8.83
C GLY A 152 -20.46 -1.27 -8.26
N LEU A 153 -19.52 -0.59 -8.90
CA LEU A 153 -19.10 0.75 -8.51
C LEU A 153 -20.03 1.82 -9.09
N THR A 154 -20.23 2.91 -8.35
CA THR A 154 -20.83 4.12 -8.92
C THR A 154 -19.90 4.77 -9.94
N ALA A 155 -20.42 5.62 -10.81
CA ALA A 155 -19.60 6.34 -11.80
C ALA A 155 -18.41 7.06 -11.14
N ARG A 156 -18.64 7.69 -9.97
CA ARG A 156 -17.60 8.42 -9.26
C ARG A 156 -16.53 7.52 -8.63
N GLU A 157 -16.94 6.38 -8.10
CA GLU A 157 -16.01 5.36 -7.59
C GLU A 157 -15.19 4.73 -8.72
N ALA A 158 -15.80 4.48 -9.87
CA ALA A 158 -15.09 3.98 -11.05
C ALA A 158 -14.05 4.97 -11.57
N GLU A 159 -14.35 6.28 -11.60
CA GLU A 159 -13.38 7.32 -11.92
C GLU A 159 -12.21 7.35 -10.93
N VAL A 160 -12.49 7.29 -9.62
CA VAL A 160 -11.45 7.23 -8.59
C VAL A 160 -10.58 6.00 -8.79
N LEU A 161 -11.18 4.83 -8.97
CA LEU A 161 -10.46 3.57 -9.14
C LEU A 161 -9.62 3.55 -10.43
N LEU A 162 -10.09 4.16 -11.50
CA LEU A 162 -9.35 4.31 -12.76
C LEU A 162 -8.00 5.03 -12.56
N TRP A 163 -7.99 6.14 -11.83
CA TRP A 163 -6.77 6.88 -11.54
C TRP A 163 -5.87 6.16 -10.52
N VAL A 164 -6.49 5.48 -9.57
CA VAL A 164 -5.77 4.66 -8.58
C VAL A 164 -5.07 3.48 -9.23
N ALA A 165 -5.69 2.83 -10.21
CA ALA A 165 -5.10 1.75 -10.99
C ALA A 165 -3.90 2.22 -11.84
N GLN A 166 -3.87 3.49 -12.25
CA GLN A 166 -2.72 4.14 -12.90
C GLN A 166 -1.59 4.51 -11.92
N GLY A 167 -1.71 4.19 -10.63
CA GLY A 167 -0.71 4.51 -9.61
C GLY A 167 -0.72 5.96 -9.13
N LYS A 168 -1.77 6.75 -9.44
CA LYS A 168 -1.88 8.15 -9.02
C LYS A 168 -2.08 8.24 -7.51
N ALA A 169 -1.41 9.18 -6.85
CA ALA A 169 -1.61 9.47 -5.44
C ALA A 169 -3.01 10.06 -5.17
N ASN A 170 -3.49 9.99 -3.93
CA ASN A 170 -4.84 10.48 -3.58
C ASN A 170 -4.97 12.00 -3.82
N SER A 171 -3.89 12.77 -3.61
CA SER A 171 -3.81 14.19 -3.92
C SER A 171 -4.01 14.45 -5.42
N ASP A 172 -3.34 13.67 -6.28
CA ASP A 172 -3.41 13.81 -7.73
C ASP A 172 -4.80 13.43 -8.24
N VAL A 173 -5.36 12.33 -7.72
CA VAL A 173 -6.74 11.92 -8.02
C VAL A 173 -7.72 13.04 -7.62
N GLY A 174 -7.50 13.65 -6.45
CA GLY A 174 -8.30 14.78 -6.00
C GLY A 174 -8.22 15.97 -6.94
N GLN A 175 -7.03 16.34 -7.41
CA GLN A 175 -6.83 17.43 -8.36
C GLN A 175 -7.51 17.14 -9.70
N VAL A 176 -7.32 15.97 -10.26
CA VAL A 176 -7.90 15.59 -11.56
C VAL A 176 -9.43 15.55 -11.50
N LEU A 177 -9.99 15.04 -10.42
CA LEU A 177 -11.45 14.87 -10.26
C LEU A 177 -12.15 16.05 -9.58
N GLY A 178 -11.42 17.13 -9.25
CA GLY A 178 -11.98 18.32 -8.61
C GLY A 178 -12.53 18.05 -7.21
N MET A 179 -11.89 17.20 -6.41
CA MET A 179 -12.32 16.87 -5.05
C MET A 179 -11.17 16.95 -4.04
N ALA A 180 -11.51 17.11 -2.77
CA ALA A 180 -10.51 17.07 -1.69
C ALA A 180 -9.93 15.65 -1.52
N GLU A 181 -8.65 15.53 -1.16
CA GLU A 181 -7.99 14.26 -0.88
C GLU A 181 -8.76 13.39 0.14
N LYS A 182 -9.35 14.03 1.16
CA LYS A 182 -10.22 13.35 2.14
C LYS A 182 -11.43 12.67 1.48
N THR A 183 -11.97 13.27 0.43
CA THR A 183 -13.09 12.70 -0.33
C THR A 183 -12.63 11.50 -1.16
N VAL A 184 -11.45 11.56 -1.77
CA VAL A 184 -10.83 10.40 -2.46
C VAL A 184 -10.67 9.23 -1.48
N LYS A 185 -10.14 9.47 -0.29
CA LYS A 185 -10.00 8.44 0.77
C LYS A 185 -11.34 7.81 1.14
N LYS A 186 -12.40 8.62 1.25
CA LYS A 186 -13.75 8.11 1.53
C LYS A 186 -14.26 7.20 0.40
N HIS A 187 -14.06 7.61 -0.86
CA HIS A 187 -14.41 6.77 -2.01
C HIS A 187 -13.62 5.45 -2.02
N LEU A 188 -12.33 5.48 -1.69
CA LEU A 188 -11.51 4.27 -1.62
C LEU A 188 -12.02 3.29 -0.56
N GLY A 189 -12.42 3.77 0.61
CA GLY A 189 -13.06 2.91 1.62
C GLY A 189 -14.30 2.21 1.07
N SER A 190 -15.22 2.98 0.43
CA SER A 190 -16.43 2.42 -0.19
C SER A 190 -16.11 1.44 -1.35
N ILE A 191 -15.07 1.72 -2.14
CA ILE A 191 -14.60 0.83 -3.21
C ILE A 191 -14.10 -0.50 -2.61
N PHE A 192 -13.28 -0.45 -1.56
CA PHE A 192 -12.75 -1.66 -0.92
C PHE A 192 -13.87 -2.54 -0.36
N ASP A 193 -14.85 -1.92 0.31
CA ASP A 193 -16.03 -2.62 0.83
C ASP A 193 -16.84 -3.30 -0.30
N LYS A 194 -17.06 -2.60 -1.43
CA LYS A 194 -17.82 -3.12 -2.57
C LYS A 194 -17.10 -4.22 -3.33
N LEU A 195 -15.78 -4.10 -3.48
CA LEU A 195 -14.95 -5.08 -4.17
C LEU A 195 -14.58 -6.29 -3.29
N GLY A 196 -14.85 -6.23 -1.99
CA GLY A 196 -14.44 -7.25 -1.04
C GLY A 196 -12.91 -7.36 -0.89
N VAL A 197 -12.20 -6.24 -1.06
CA VAL A 197 -10.74 -6.19 -0.99
C VAL A 197 -10.29 -5.42 0.24
N GLU A 198 -9.13 -5.79 0.75
CA GLU A 198 -8.62 -5.23 2.01
C GLU A 198 -7.77 -3.96 1.81
N ASN A 199 -7.29 -3.70 0.59
CA ASN A 199 -6.32 -2.62 0.38
C ASN A 199 -6.31 -2.10 -1.06
N ARG A 200 -5.57 -0.97 -1.24
CA ARG A 200 -5.39 -0.28 -2.50
C ARG A 200 -4.78 -1.17 -3.60
N SER A 201 -3.79 -1.97 -3.26
CA SER A 201 -3.09 -2.81 -4.24
C SER A 201 -4.01 -3.88 -4.83
N ALA A 202 -4.83 -4.51 -3.98
CA ALA A 202 -5.83 -5.49 -4.42
C ALA A 202 -6.93 -4.83 -5.28
N ALA A 203 -7.39 -3.64 -4.91
CA ALA A 203 -8.36 -2.90 -5.72
C ALA A 203 -7.78 -2.50 -7.09
N SER A 204 -6.52 -2.07 -7.13
CA SER A 204 -5.83 -1.72 -8.39
C SER A 204 -5.68 -2.92 -9.31
N LEU A 205 -5.37 -4.10 -8.78
CA LEU A 205 -5.23 -5.33 -9.56
C LEU A 205 -6.55 -5.70 -10.24
N LEU A 206 -7.66 -5.76 -9.48
CA LEU A 206 -8.99 -6.02 -10.04
C LEU A 206 -9.38 -5.01 -11.13
N ALA A 207 -9.01 -3.74 -10.94
CA ALA A 207 -9.27 -2.71 -11.95
C ALA A 207 -8.46 -2.96 -13.22
N LEU A 208 -7.18 -3.30 -13.11
CA LEU A 208 -6.32 -3.60 -14.26
C LEU A 208 -6.82 -4.79 -15.06
N GLU A 209 -7.24 -5.87 -14.41
CA GLU A 209 -7.86 -7.02 -15.06
C GLU A 209 -9.09 -6.62 -15.90
N LYS A 210 -9.98 -5.81 -15.32
CA LYS A 210 -11.18 -5.34 -16.02
C LYS A 210 -10.88 -4.39 -17.17
N LEU A 211 -9.89 -3.51 -17.02
CA LEU A 211 -9.45 -2.55 -18.02
C LEU A 211 -8.65 -3.20 -19.16
N SER A 212 -8.05 -4.36 -18.91
CA SER A 212 -7.33 -5.15 -19.92
C SER A 212 -8.26 -6.00 -20.82
N GLY A 213 -9.58 -5.83 -20.73
CA GLY A 213 -10.52 -6.46 -21.65
C GLY A 213 -10.79 -7.94 -21.37
N GLY A 214 -10.86 -8.32 -20.10
CA GLY A 214 -11.40 -9.63 -19.68
C GLY A 214 -12.85 -9.78 -20.18
N HIS A 215 -12.99 -10.26 -21.39
CA HIS A 215 -14.26 -10.76 -21.91
C HIS A 215 -14.46 -12.17 -21.36
N SER A 216 -15.38 -12.30 -20.44
CA SER A 216 -16.13 -13.53 -20.20
C SER A 216 -17.58 -13.16 -20.11
#